data_f686f686f7df4e9ad71c787f9d3b39bc
#
_entry.id   f686f686f7df4e9ad71c787f9d3b39bc
#
_cell.length_a   1.000
_cell.length_b   1.000
_cell.length_c   1.000
_cell.angle_alpha   90.00
_cell.angle_beta   90.00
_cell.angle_gamma   90.00
#
_symmetry.space_group_name_H-M   'P 1'
#
loop_
_entity.id
_entity.type
_entity.pdbx_description
1 polymer ?
#
loop_
_entity_poly.entity_id
_entity_poly.type
_entity_poly.pdbx_seq_one_letter_code
_entity_poly.pdbx_strand_id
1 'polypeptide(L)'
;LKKRQAPKSIPQLRKAIDRLDEQIVELLNHRTEHVLKIGAAKLKKGEEIYAPHREIALLDRLCRLNSGPITNDSVKAIYREVMSSAISLQKSMTIAYLGPSATYTHQAAIKRFGSSLGYAPQKTIGDVFSEVEKNRADYGVVPIENSTEGVVNHTLDMFVDSELKIVAQIVLPIDHCLVKKQKNGVIKRLYTHPQALAQCRGWLEQNLPGVETIESSSTTRAAEKASKERGSAAIASSLAAEQCGLQILESGIQDNRSNATRFLVLGRRCSPQTGNDRTSIMFGLADRAGALHNSLSPFRSLKLNLTKIESRPNKKKAWEYFFFVDLEGHAEDEPVKKALEKLGKHCLFVKVLGSYPNME
;
A
#
# COMPACT_ATOMS: atom_id res chain seq x y z
N LEU A 1 30.85 43.74 -11.42
CA LEU A 1 29.45 44.19 -11.37
C LEU A 1 28.60 43.24 -12.24
N LYS A 2 27.97 42.22 -11.61
CA LYS A 2 26.98 41.36 -12.30
C LYS A 2 25.78 42.28 -12.62
N LYS A 3 25.51 42.56 -13.89
CA LYS A 3 24.28 43.22 -14.33
C LYS A 3 23.08 42.50 -13.80
N ARG A 4 22.32 43.10 -12.87
CA ARG A 4 20.99 42.65 -12.46
C ARG A 4 20.12 42.61 -13.74
N GLN A 5 19.81 41.43 -14.23
CA GLN A 5 18.83 41.30 -15.31
C GLN A 5 17.50 41.83 -14.79
N ALA A 6 16.85 42.68 -15.60
CA ALA A 6 15.51 43.19 -15.28
C ALA A 6 14.54 41.99 -15.11
N PRO A 7 13.57 42.10 -14.17
CA PRO A 7 12.62 40.99 -13.94
C PRO A 7 11.86 40.71 -15.23
N LYS A 8 11.85 39.42 -15.63
CA LYS A 8 11.15 38.96 -16.84
C LYS A 8 9.65 39.23 -16.70
N SER A 9 9.00 39.69 -17.75
CA SER A 9 7.54 39.84 -17.77
C SER A 9 6.84 38.49 -17.73
N ILE A 10 5.58 38.45 -17.23
CA ILE A 10 4.77 37.23 -17.16
C ILE A 10 4.72 36.47 -18.50
N PRO A 11 4.49 37.12 -19.66
CA PRO A 11 4.55 36.46 -20.98
C PRO A 11 5.91 35.81 -21.28
N GLN A 12 7.01 36.48 -20.89
CA GLN A 12 8.35 35.92 -21.10
C GLN A 12 8.61 34.69 -20.21
N LEU A 13 8.10 34.70 -18.96
CA LEU A 13 8.18 33.56 -18.07
C LEU A 13 7.35 32.38 -18.57
N ARG A 14 6.12 32.63 -19.05
CA ARG A 14 5.28 31.58 -19.66
C ARG A 14 5.97 30.94 -20.85
N LYS A 15 6.50 31.73 -21.78
CA LYS A 15 7.24 31.20 -22.94
C LYS A 15 8.50 30.41 -22.55
N ALA A 16 9.13 30.73 -21.43
CA ALA A 16 10.24 29.95 -20.91
C ALA A 16 9.76 28.62 -20.34
N ILE A 17 8.59 28.59 -19.65
CA ILE A 17 7.95 27.36 -19.17
C ILE A 17 7.57 26.46 -20.35
N ASP A 18 6.90 26.98 -21.37
CA ASP A 18 6.51 26.23 -22.59
C ASP A 18 7.69 25.43 -23.17
N ARG A 19 8.85 26.10 -23.26
CA ARG A 19 10.08 25.44 -23.78
C ARG A 19 10.61 24.35 -22.87
N LEU A 20 10.48 24.52 -21.54
CA LEU A 20 10.87 23.48 -20.60
C LEU A 20 9.92 22.29 -20.67
N ASP A 21 8.63 22.53 -20.87
CA ASP A 21 7.63 21.48 -21.03
C ASP A 21 7.88 20.66 -22.29
N GLU A 22 8.25 21.31 -23.42
CA GLU A 22 8.68 20.61 -24.65
C GLU A 22 9.88 19.69 -24.37
N GLN A 23 10.89 20.16 -23.63
CA GLN A 23 12.08 19.37 -23.29
C GLN A 23 11.73 18.22 -22.35
N ILE A 24 10.84 18.43 -21.37
CA ILE A 24 10.39 17.39 -20.45
C ILE A 24 9.69 16.26 -21.24
N VAL A 25 8.80 16.59 -22.18
CA VAL A 25 8.11 15.59 -23.01
C VAL A 25 9.11 14.81 -23.87
N GLU A 26 10.07 15.47 -24.49
CA GLU A 26 11.13 14.82 -25.27
C GLU A 26 11.95 13.85 -24.40
N LEU A 27 12.41 14.29 -23.24
CA LEU A 27 13.19 13.47 -22.32
C LEU A 27 12.39 12.28 -21.77
N LEU A 28 11.10 12.45 -21.49
CA LEU A 28 10.21 11.35 -21.08
C LEU A 28 10.05 10.31 -22.19
N ASN A 29 9.92 10.72 -23.43
CA ASN A 29 9.85 9.81 -24.58
C ASN A 29 11.17 9.04 -24.76
N HIS A 30 12.31 9.70 -24.76
CA HIS A 30 13.63 9.04 -24.83
C HIS A 30 13.83 8.05 -23.69
N ARG A 31 13.47 8.43 -22.47
CA ARG A 31 13.51 7.53 -21.32
C ARG A 31 12.64 6.30 -21.55
N THR A 32 11.44 6.48 -22.06
CA THR A 32 10.48 5.40 -22.31
C THR A 32 10.99 4.42 -23.38
N GLU A 33 11.62 4.88 -24.45
CA GLU A 33 12.26 4.02 -25.45
C GLU A 33 13.32 3.09 -24.84
N HIS A 34 14.15 3.61 -23.92
CA HIS A 34 15.13 2.80 -23.21
C HIS A 34 14.46 1.77 -22.29
N VAL A 35 13.38 2.15 -21.60
CA VAL A 35 12.63 1.27 -20.72
C VAL A 35 11.96 0.13 -21.51
N LEU A 36 11.40 0.41 -22.69
CA LEU A 36 10.83 -0.61 -23.57
C LEU A 36 11.90 -1.64 -24.02
N LYS A 37 13.11 -1.19 -24.37
CA LYS A 37 14.23 -2.09 -24.71
C LYS A 37 14.62 -2.98 -23.53
N ILE A 38 14.68 -2.42 -22.31
CA ILE A 38 14.94 -3.19 -21.07
C ILE A 38 13.81 -4.20 -20.83
N GLY A 39 12.54 -3.81 -20.96
CA GLY A 39 11.39 -4.68 -20.81
C GLY A 39 11.42 -5.87 -21.76
N ALA A 40 11.71 -5.63 -23.05
CA ALA A 40 11.86 -6.68 -24.04
C ALA A 40 13.00 -7.67 -23.70
N ALA A 41 14.13 -7.17 -23.16
CA ALA A 41 15.23 -8.02 -22.72
C ALA A 41 14.87 -8.86 -21.50
N LYS A 42 14.16 -8.27 -20.51
CA LYS A 42 13.67 -8.98 -19.34
C LYS A 42 12.70 -10.10 -19.70
N LEU A 43 11.71 -9.83 -20.57
CA LEU A 43 10.73 -10.82 -21.01
C LEU A 43 11.41 -12.00 -21.71
N LYS A 44 12.45 -11.76 -22.54
CA LYS A 44 13.24 -12.84 -23.17
C LYS A 44 13.95 -13.73 -22.14
N LYS A 45 14.33 -13.19 -20.97
CA LYS A 45 14.98 -13.91 -19.87
C LYS A 45 13.99 -14.51 -18.87
N GLY A 46 12.68 -14.28 -19.02
CA GLY A 46 11.67 -14.69 -18.05
C GLY A 46 11.75 -13.91 -16.72
N GLU A 47 12.35 -12.70 -16.73
CA GLU A 47 12.43 -11.83 -15.57
C GLU A 47 11.17 -10.98 -15.45
N GLU A 48 10.81 -10.60 -14.21
CA GLU A 48 9.65 -9.73 -13.96
C GLU A 48 9.93 -8.27 -14.34
N ILE A 49 8.94 -7.62 -14.95
CA ILE A 49 9.03 -6.20 -15.33
C ILE A 49 9.02 -5.32 -14.09
N TYR A 50 8.10 -5.59 -13.16
CA TYR A 50 8.01 -4.86 -11.89
C TYR A 50 9.17 -5.23 -10.97
N ALA A 51 9.89 -4.24 -10.49
CA ALA A 51 11.09 -4.40 -9.67
C ALA A 51 11.09 -3.38 -8.53
N PRO A 52 10.45 -3.69 -7.38
CA PRO A 52 10.32 -2.76 -6.24
C PRO A 52 11.64 -2.17 -5.76
N HIS A 53 12.68 -3.00 -5.67
CA HIS A 53 14.03 -2.58 -5.26
C HIS A 53 14.63 -1.52 -6.20
N ARG A 54 14.38 -1.67 -7.52
CA ARG A 54 14.88 -0.73 -8.53
C ARG A 54 14.16 0.61 -8.48
N GLU A 55 12.85 0.60 -8.21
CA GLU A 55 12.05 1.81 -8.04
C GLU A 55 12.52 2.61 -6.84
N ILE A 56 12.75 1.96 -5.70
CA ILE A 56 13.27 2.59 -4.47
C ILE A 56 14.62 3.22 -4.74
N ALA A 57 15.57 2.47 -5.29
CA ALA A 57 16.90 2.98 -5.61
C ALA A 57 16.86 4.18 -6.57
N LEU A 58 15.91 4.19 -7.52
CA LEU A 58 15.70 5.31 -8.41
C LEU A 58 15.16 6.53 -7.65
N LEU A 59 14.10 6.37 -6.86
CA LEU A 59 13.49 7.46 -6.10
C LEU A 59 14.47 8.09 -5.11
N ASP A 60 15.25 7.28 -4.40
CA ASP A 60 16.28 7.75 -3.47
C ASP A 60 17.37 8.56 -4.18
N ARG A 61 17.81 8.08 -5.36
CA ARG A 61 18.76 8.81 -6.17
C ARG A 61 18.21 10.16 -6.63
N LEU A 62 16.97 10.19 -7.08
CA LEU A 62 16.31 11.43 -7.53
C LEU A 62 16.11 12.43 -6.38
N CYS A 63 15.72 11.95 -5.20
CA CYS A 63 15.61 12.79 -4.01
C CYS A 63 16.96 13.40 -3.60
N ARG A 64 18.07 12.65 -3.72
CA ARG A 64 19.42 13.18 -3.46
C ARG A 64 19.86 14.22 -4.50
N LEU A 65 19.42 14.09 -5.75
CA LEU A 65 19.73 15.05 -6.82
C LEU A 65 18.86 16.30 -6.75
N ASN A 66 17.72 16.22 -6.04
CA ASN A 66 16.79 17.35 -5.95
C ASN A 66 17.34 18.45 -5.04
N SER A 67 17.75 19.55 -5.61
CA SER A 67 18.22 20.75 -4.92
C SER A 67 17.31 21.97 -5.16
N GLY A 68 16.18 21.76 -5.81
CA GLY A 68 15.30 22.86 -6.25
C GLY A 68 14.12 23.11 -5.33
N PRO A 69 13.22 24.00 -5.70
CA PRO A 69 12.05 24.35 -4.91
C PRO A 69 10.98 23.26 -4.86
N ILE A 70 11.03 22.28 -5.77
CA ILE A 70 10.11 21.15 -5.76
C ILE A 70 10.42 20.22 -4.58
N THR A 71 9.40 19.78 -3.85
CA THR A 71 9.58 18.88 -2.70
C THR A 71 9.94 17.46 -3.14
N ASN A 72 10.65 16.72 -2.30
CA ASN A 72 10.95 15.30 -2.57
C ASN A 72 9.68 14.45 -2.72
N ASP A 73 8.63 14.76 -1.99
CA ASP A 73 7.34 14.06 -2.12
C ASP A 73 6.69 14.32 -3.49
N SER A 74 6.78 15.54 -4.00
CA SER A 74 6.34 15.86 -5.37
C SER A 74 7.16 15.13 -6.42
N VAL A 75 8.50 15.05 -6.25
CA VAL A 75 9.38 14.27 -7.13
C VAL A 75 8.97 12.79 -7.12
N LYS A 76 8.75 12.20 -5.94
CA LYS A 76 8.29 10.81 -5.80
C LYS A 76 6.93 10.58 -6.49
N ALA A 77 5.99 11.50 -6.34
CA ALA A 77 4.66 11.40 -6.97
C ALA A 77 4.75 11.44 -8.49
N ILE A 78 5.48 12.41 -9.06
CA ILE A 78 5.68 12.54 -10.51
C ILE A 78 6.35 11.27 -11.07
N TYR A 79 7.45 10.83 -10.45
CA TYR A 79 8.19 9.67 -10.96
C TYR A 79 7.44 8.35 -10.79
N ARG A 80 6.51 8.25 -9.83
CA ARG A 80 5.58 7.12 -9.74
C ARG A 80 4.74 7.01 -11.01
N GLU A 81 4.14 8.10 -11.46
CA GLU A 81 3.34 8.10 -12.71
C GLU A 81 4.20 7.85 -13.95
N VAL A 82 5.41 8.43 -14.01
CA VAL A 82 6.38 8.15 -15.08
C VAL A 82 6.76 6.66 -15.14
N MET A 83 6.93 6.00 -13.98
CA MET A 83 7.22 4.56 -13.92
C MET A 83 5.97 3.73 -14.26
N SER A 84 4.82 4.08 -13.73
CA SER A 84 3.54 3.41 -13.98
C SER A 84 3.19 3.41 -15.47
N SER A 85 3.27 4.57 -16.13
CA SER A 85 3.06 4.70 -17.57
C SER A 85 4.06 3.85 -18.37
N ALA A 86 5.34 3.88 -18.00
CA ALA A 86 6.34 3.08 -18.68
C ALA A 86 6.14 1.56 -18.51
N ILE A 87 5.64 1.09 -17.36
CA ILE A 87 5.29 -0.32 -17.11
C ILE A 87 4.08 -0.71 -17.96
N SER A 88 3.04 0.11 -18.01
CA SER A 88 1.82 -0.18 -18.79
C SER A 88 2.10 -0.36 -20.29
N LEU A 89 3.10 0.32 -20.82
CA LEU A 89 3.55 0.19 -22.20
C LEU A 89 4.35 -1.10 -22.47
N GLN A 90 4.98 -1.69 -21.45
CA GLN A 90 5.75 -2.93 -21.60
C GLN A 90 4.87 -4.18 -21.53
N LYS A 91 3.88 -4.15 -20.66
CA LYS A 91 2.96 -5.26 -20.40
C LYS A 91 1.67 -4.73 -19.80
N SER A 92 0.53 -5.21 -20.28
CA SER A 92 -0.73 -5.02 -19.58
C SER A 92 -0.64 -5.72 -18.21
N MET A 93 -0.47 -4.93 -17.15
CA MET A 93 -0.35 -5.42 -15.77
C MET A 93 -1.64 -5.16 -15.04
N THR A 94 -2.15 -6.17 -14.34
CA THR A 94 -3.37 -6.12 -13.54
C THR A 94 -3.05 -6.31 -12.07
N ILE A 95 -3.58 -5.40 -11.22
CA ILE A 95 -3.46 -5.42 -9.76
C ILE A 95 -4.83 -5.79 -9.17
N ALA A 96 -4.93 -6.97 -8.57
CA ALA A 96 -6.11 -7.35 -7.79
C ALA A 96 -6.05 -6.69 -6.41
N TYR A 97 -7.17 -6.22 -5.89
CA TYR A 97 -7.21 -5.59 -4.58
C TYR A 97 -8.57 -5.83 -3.89
N LEU A 98 -8.62 -5.73 -2.55
CA LEU A 98 -9.86 -5.82 -1.81
C LEU A 98 -10.74 -4.61 -2.12
N GLY A 99 -11.83 -4.87 -2.88
CA GLY A 99 -12.81 -3.87 -3.31
C GLY A 99 -13.82 -3.43 -2.25
N PRO A 100 -14.78 -2.64 -2.66
CA PRO A 100 -15.01 -2.10 -3.99
C PRO A 100 -13.98 -1.05 -4.44
N SER A 101 -14.21 -0.44 -5.61
CA SER A 101 -13.39 0.70 -6.08
C SER A 101 -13.40 1.83 -5.05
N ALA A 102 -12.34 2.67 -5.04
CA ALA A 102 -12.14 3.80 -4.13
C ALA A 102 -12.05 3.47 -2.62
N THR A 103 -11.87 2.20 -2.25
CA THR A 103 -11.50 1.83 -0.88
C THR A 103 -10.06 2.26 -0.56
N TYR A 104 -9.69 2.24 0.73
CA TYR A 104 -8.31 2.48 1.14
C TYR A 104 -7.33 1.44 0.55
N THR A 105 -7.79 0.21 0.32
CA THR A 105 -6.98 -0.79 -0.40
C THR A 105 -6.72 -0.37 -1.84
N HIS A 106 -7.72 0.20 -2.54
CA HIS A 106 -7.53 0.77 -3.88
C HIS A 106 -6.57 1.96 -3.86
N GLN A 107 -6.71 2.87 -2.89
CA GLN A 107 -5.76 3.98 -2.72
C GLN A 107 -4.34 3.49 -2.47
N ALA A 108 -4.16 2.47 -1.62
CA ALA A 108 -2.86 1.86 -1.39
C ALA A 108 -2.27 1.27 -2.68
N ALA A 109 -3.09 0.59 -3.47
CA ALA A 109 -2.67 0.05 -4.77
C ALA A 109 -2.22 1.17 -5.73
N ILE A 110 -3.01 2.23 -5.90
CA ILE A 110 -2.64 3.39 -6.74
C ILE A 110 -1.39 4.09 -6.18
N LYS A 111 -1.31 4.28 -4.85
CA LYS A 111 -0.13 4.88 -4.20
C LYS A 111 1.14 4.10 -4.53
N ARG A 112 1.07 2.78 -4.68
CA ARG A 112 2.22 1.93 -4.96
C ARG A 112 2.52 1.84 -6.45
N PHE A 113 1.52 1.63 -7.28
CA PHE A 113 1.67 1.24 -8.68
C PHE A 113 1.40 2.39 -9.68
N GLY A 114 0.87 3.54 -9.21
CA GLY A 114 0.44 4.66 -10.06
C GLY A 114 -0.91 4.41 -10.73
N SER A 115 -1.33 5.34 -11.57
CA SER A 115 -2.68 5.34 -12.14
C SER A 115 -2.80 4.63 -13.49
N SER A 116 -1.67 4.31 -14.15
CA SER A 116 -1.65 3.83 -15.55
C SER A 116 -1.82 2.32 -15.72
N LEU A 117 -1.96 1.56 -14.61
CA LEU A 117 -2.11 0.10 -14.63
C LEU A 117 -3.58 -0.32 -14.54
N GLY A 118 -3.86 -1.61 -14.80
CA GLY A 118 -5.19 -2.19 -14.62
C GLY A 118 -5.45 -2.52 -13.15
N TYR A 119 -6.65 -2.18 -12.64
CA TYR A 119 -7.06 -2.43 -11.26
C TYR A 119 -8.33 -3.27 -11.22
N ALA A 120 -8.28 -4.45 -10.57
CA ALA A 120 -9.37 -5.42 -10.51
C ALA A 120 -9.88 -5.57 -9.06
N PRO A 121 -11.03 -4.94 -8.69
CA PRO A 121 -11.61 -5.06 -7.36
C PRO A 121 -12.12 -6.48 -7.12
N GLN A 122 -11.77 -7.08 -6.00
CA GLN A 122 -12.21 -8.39 -5.56
C GLN A 122 -13.14 -8.29 -4.35
N LYS A 123 -14.07 -9.24 -4.21
CA LYS A 123 -15.07 -9.23 -3.12
C LYS A 123 -14.46 -9.58 -1.78
N THR A 124 -13.50 -10.49 -1.77
CA THR A 124 -12.85 -11.00 -0.54
C THR A 124 -11.34 -10.99 -0.67
N ILE A 125 -10.64 -11.05 0.47
CA ILE A 125 -9.18 -11.23 0.52
C ILE A 125 -8.79 -12.55 -0.18
N GLY A 126 -9.55 -13.63 0.03
CA GLY A 126 -9.32 -14.92 -0.63
C GLY A 126 -9.39 -14.84 -2.16
N ASP A 127 -10.31 -14.02 -2.69
CA ASP A 127 -10.40 -13.80 -4.13
C ASP A 127 -9.15 -13.07 -4.65
N VAL A 128 -8.59 -12.11 -3.91
CA VAL A 128 -7.33 -11.44 -4.29
C VAL A 128 -6.19 -12.45 -4.40
N PHE A 129 -6.03 -13.33 -3.42
CA PHE A 129 -5.03 -14.41 -3.48
C PHE A 129 -5.25 -15.30 -4.70
N SER A 130 -6.49 -15.76 -4.90
CA SER A 130 -6.87 -16.65 -6.02
C SER A 130 -6.60 -16.01 -7.39
N GLU A 131 -6.85 -14.70 -7.57
CA GLU A 131 -6.58 -14.01 -8.84
C GLU A 131 -5.08 -14.01 -9.19
N VAL A 132 -4.22 -13.81 -8.17
CA VAL A 132 -2.75 -13.84 -8.36
C VAL A 132 -2.24 -15.26 -8.58
N GLU A 133 -2.73 -16.25 -7.83
CA GLU A 133 -2.35 -17.67 -7.98
C GLU A 133 -2.73 -18.21 -9.36
N LYS A 134 -3.91 -17.84 -9.85
CA LYS A 134 -4.41 -18.28 -11.18
C LYS A 134 -3.86 -17.45 -12.34
N ASN A 135 -2.89 -16.56 -12.10
CA ASN A 135 -2.30 -15.67 -13.12
C ASN A 135 -3.31 -14.76 -13.84
N ARG A 136 -4.46 -14.44 -13.22
CA ARG A 136 -5.43 -13.47 -13.74
C ARG A 136 -5.11 -12.05 -13.27
N ALA A 137 -4.33 -11.92 -12.20
CA ALA A 137 -3.66 -10.69 -11.81
C ALA A 137 -2.15 -10.93 -11.64
N ASP A 138 -1.36 -9.89 -11.89
CA ASP A 138 0.10 -9.94 -11.72
C ASP A 138 0.48 -9.81 -10.26
N TYR A 139 -0.23 -8.94 -9.53
CA TYR A 139 -0.04 -8.66 -8.10
C TYR A 139 -1.37 -8.53 -7.39
N GLY A 140 -1.34 -8.73 -6.05
CA GLY A 140 -2.49 -8.52 -5.18
C GLY A 140 -2.18 -7.49 -4.10
N VAL A 141 -3.16 -6.68 -3.69
CA VAL A 141 -3.04 -5.76 -2.56
C VAL A 141 -4.10 -6.09 -1.52
N VAL A 142 -3.65 -6.40 -0.29
CA VAL A 142 -4.53 -6.78 0.83
C VAL A 142 -4.13 -6.04 2.11
N PRO A 143 -5.08 -5.66 2.99
CA PRO A 143 -4.76 -5.11 4.29
C PRO A 143 -4.20 -6.20 5.22
N ILE A 144 -3.21 -5.87 6.06
CA ILE A 144 -2.65 -6.79 7.06
C ILE A 144 -2.84 -6.28 8.48
N GLU A 145 -2.86 -4.97 8.66
CA GLU A 145 -2.90 -4.37 9.99
C GLU A 145 -3.37 -2.91 9.91
N ASN A 146 -4.21 -2.53 10.86
CA ASN A 146 -4.55 -1.12 11.10
C ASN A 146 -4.06 -0.72 12.49
N SER A 147 -3.49 0.47 12.63
CA SER A 147 -2.90 0.95 13.90
C SER A 147 -3.90 1.09 15.03
N THR A 148 -5.20 1.19 14.74
CA THR A 148 -6.27 1.34 15.72
C THR A 148 -7.02 0.02 15.95
N GLU A 149 -7.29 -0.74 14.88
CA GLU A 149 -8.13 -1.95 14.92
C GLU A 149 -7.32 -3.24 15.10
N GLY A 150 -5.99 -3.15 14.90
CA GLY A 150 -5.10 -4.31 14.96
C GLY A 150 -5.03 -5.13 13.68
N VAL A 151 -4.77 -6.40 13.84
CA VAL A 151 -4.40 -7.31 12.75
C VAL A 151 -5.62 -7.78 11.95
N VAL A 152 -5.49 -7.81 10.62
CA VAL A 152 -6.48 -8.41 9.72
C VAL A 152 -6.25 -9.92 9.65
N ASN A 153 -6.86 -10.62 10.58
CA ASN A 153 -6.69 -12.07 10.79
C ASN A 153 -6.89 -12.90 9.52
N HIS A 154 -7.87 -12.51 8.68
CA HIS A 154 -8.18 -13.24 7.45
C HIS A 154 -7.01 -13.25 6.45
N THR A 155 -6.24 -12.16 6.38
CA THR A 155 -5.03 -12.09 5.53
C THR A 155 -3.96 -13.07 6.02
N LEU A 156 -3.75 -13.18 7.34
CA LEU A 156 -2.81 -14.16 7.90
C LEU A 156 -3.24 -15.59 7.60
N ASP A 157 -4.53 -15.87 7.77
CA ASP A 157 -5.08 -17.21 7.53
C ASP A 157 -4.86 -17.68 6.07
N MET A 158 -4.92 -16.75 5.10
CA MET A 158 -4.68 -17.07 3.68
C MET A 158 -3.24 -17.54 3.40
N PHE A 159 -2.25 -17.05 4.14
CA PHE A 159 -0.86 -17.48 3.95
C PHE A 159 -0.58 -18.92 4.39
N VAL A 160 -1.48 -19.54 5.16
CA VAL A 160 -1.30 -20.93 5.62
C VAL A 160 -1.23 -21.86 4.42
N ASP A 161 -2.15 -21.71 3.47
CA ASP A 161 -2.29 -22.60 2.31
C ASP A 161 -1.75 -21.99 1.00
N SER A 162 -1.48 -20.68 0.93
CA SER A 162 -1.01 -19.99 -0.28
C SER A 162 0.51 -19.99 -0.42
N GLU A 163 1.01 -20.20 -1.63
CA GLU A 163 2.45 -20.13 -1.96
C GLU A 163 2.88 -18.71 -2.41
N LEU A 164 1.97 -17.76 -2.47
CA LEU A 164 2.30 -16.37 -2.81
C LEU A 164 3.29 -15.77 -1.81
N LYS A 165 4.05 -14.81 -2.30
CA LYS A 165 5.06 -14.10 -1.53
C LYS A 165 4.65 -12.65 -1.30
N ILE A 166 5.04 -12.12 -0.16
CA ILE A 166 4.99 -10.69 0.10
C ILE A 166 6.19 -10.07 -0.64
N VAL A 167 5.90 -9.17 -1.58
CA VAL A 167 6.93 -8.54 -2.42
C VAL A 167 7.16 -7.06 -2.08
N ALA A 168 6.19 -6.44 -1.39
CA ALA A 168 6.30 -5.08 -0.87
C ALA A 168 5.27 -4.87 0.25
N GLN A 169 5.45 -3.79 1.01
CA GLN A 169 4.45 -3.27 1.93
C GLN A 169 4.08 -1.84 1.55
N ILE A 170 2.91 -1.40 1.97
CA ILE A 170 2.41 -0.04 1.79
C ILE A 170 1.83 0.42 3.12
N VAL A 171 2.33 1.52 3.65
CA VAL A 171 1.71 2.19 4.80
C VAL A 171 0.91 3.38 4.26
N LEU A 172 -0.39 3.37 4.52
CA LEU A 172 -1.30 4.42 4.08
C LEU A 172 -1.94 5.07 5.32
N PRO A 173 -1.71 6.38 5.55
CA PRO A 173 -2.51 7.13 6.51
C PRO A 173 -3.98 7.07 6.13
N ILE A 174 -4.83 6.84 7.12
CA ILE A 174 -6.28 6.78 6.92
C ILE A 174 -6.86 8.14 7.24
N ASP A 175 -7.21 8.85 6.18
CA ASP A 175 -7.79 10.18 6.25
C ASP A 175 -9.27 10.13 5.90
N HIS A 176 -10.12 10.40 6.88
CA HIS A 176 -11.57 10.45 6.71
C HIS A 176 -12.01 11.86 6.36
N CYS A 177 -12.81 11.97 5.29
CA CYS A 177 -13.39 13.22 4.84
C CYS A 177 -14.91 13.21 5.01
N LEU A 178 -15.47 14.33 5.44
CA LEU A 178 -16.89 14.59 5.30
C LEU A 178 -17.15 15.05 3.86
N VAL A 179 -17.94 14.28 3.13
CA VAL A 179 -18.18 14.51 1.70
C VAL A 179 -19.66 14.68 1.39
N LYS A 180 -20.00 15.56 0.45
CA LYS A 180 -21.38 15.88 0.06
C LYS A 180 -21.44 16.29 -1.40
N LYS A 181 -22.63 16.11 -2.05
CA LYS A 181 -22.82 16.48 -3.45
C LYS A 181 -22.77 18.00 -3.68
N GLN A 182 -23.34 18.77 -2.78
CA GLN A 182 -23.39 20.24 -2.84
C GLN A 182 -22.82 20.83 -1.56
N LYS A 183 -21.92 21.80 -1.68
CA LYS A 183 -21.24 22.41 -0.53
C LYS A 183 -22.22 23.06 0.46
N ASN A 184 -23.29 23.64 -0.06
CA ASN A 184 -24.28 24.37 0.73
C ASN A 184 -25.46 23.47 1.14
N GLY A 185 -26.18 23.87 2.19
CA GLY A 185 -27.40 23.24 2.71
C GLY A 185 -27.17 22.31 3.89
N VAL A 186 -28.21 22.10 4.67
CA VAL A 186 -28.19 21.29 5.89
C VAL A 186 -27.94 19.81 5.55
N ILE A 187 -27.13 19.14 6.38
CA ILE A 187 -26.95 17.71 6.36
C ILE A 187 -28.03 17.08 7.25
N LYS A 188 -28.93 16.31 6.65
CA LYS A 188 -30.00 15.61 7.36
C LYS A 188 -29.61 14.16 7.68
N ARG A 189 -28.85 13.51 6.79
CA ARG A 189 -28.41 12.12 6.90
C ARG A 189 -26.93 12.00 6.63
N LEU A 190 -26.28 11.13 7.39
CA LEU A 190 -24.86 10.81 7.25
C LEU A 190 -24.71 9.31 6.97
N TYR A 191 -24.27 8.97 5.78
CA TYR A 191 -23.90 7.60 5.42
C TYR A 191 -22.47 7.30 5.86
N THR A 192 -22.23 6.19 6.53
CA THR A 192 -20.89 5.83 7.00
C THR A 192 -20.75 4.33 7.21
N HIS A 193 -19.51 3.83 7.17
CA HIS A 193 -19.18 2.50 7.66
C HIS A 193 -19.07 2.55 9.18
N PRO A 194 -19.53 1.52 9.95
CA PRO A 194 -19.48 1.53 11.41
C PRO A 194 -18.10 1.87 12.00
N GLN A 195 -17.05 1.33 11.40
CA GLN A 195 -15.68 1.61 11.81
C GLN A 195 -15.29 3.09 11.60
N ALA A 196 -15.63 3.68 10.45
CA ALA A 196 -15.36 5.09 10.19
C ALA A 196 -16.19 6.01 11.10
N LEU A 197 -17.42 5.59 11.44
CA LEU A 197 -18.25 6.29 12.43
C LEU A 197 -17.57 6.32 13.80
N ALA A 198 -17.09 5.17 14.29
CA ALA A 198 -16.40 5.08 15.56
C ALA A 198 -15.12 5.92 15.60
N GLN A 199 -14.36 5.97 14.50
CA GLN A 199 -13.12 6.72 14.38
C GLN A 199 -13.32 8.24 14.24
N CYS A 200 -14.53 8.71 13.94
CA CYS A 200 -14.86 10.14 13.77
C CYS A 200 -15.87 10.63 14.82
N ARG A 201 -16.14 9.83 15.87
CA ARG A 201 -17.22 10.09 16.81
C ARG A 201 -17.10 11.43 17.51
N GLY A 202 -15.94 11.76 18.05
CA GLY A 202 -15.72 13.02 18.76
C GLY A 202 -15.89 14.23 17.85
N TRP A 203 -15.39 14.16 16.62
CA TRP A 203 -15.60 15.23 15.65
C TRP A 203 -17.08 15.39 15.28
N LEU A 204 -17.82 14.30 15.08
CA LEU A 204 -19.26 14.34 14.73
C LEU A 204 -20.12 14.90 15.85
N GLU A 205 -19.86 14.55 17.10
CA GLU A 205 -20.59 15.08 18.27
C GLU A 205 -20.44 16.60 18.38
N GLN A 206 -19.29 17.15 17.98
CA GLN A 206 -19.02 18.60 18.02
C GLN A 206 -19.57 19.36 16.82
N ASN A 207 -19.50 18.79 15.60
CA ASN A 207 -19.77 19.53 14.36
C ASN A 207 -21.10 19.17 13.70
N LEU A 208 -21.67 17.99 13.98
CA LEU A 208 -22.94 17.50 13.41
C LEU A 208 -23.80 16.82 14.50
N PRO A 209 -24.10 17.52 15.62
CA PRO A 209 -24.88 16.91 16.71
C PRO A 209 -26.28 16.54 16.24
N GLY A 210 -26.70 15.29 16.54
CA GLY A 210 -28.06 14.81 16.24
C GLY A 210 -28.33 14.49 14.78
N VAL A 211 -27.33 14.45 13.90
CA VAL A 211 -27.51 14.00 12.52
C VAL A 211 -27.90 12.52 12.48
N GLU A 212 -28.91 12.17 11.68
CA GLU A 212 -29.30 10.78 11.45
C GLU A 212 -28.15 10.01 10.75
N THR A 213 -27.59 9.00 11.41
CA THR A 213 -26.51 8.16 10.84
C THR A 213 -27.06 6.87 10.27
N ILE A 214 -26.68 6.54 9.03
CA ILE A 214 -27.11 5.33 8.31
C ILE A 214 -25.88 4.51 7.93
N GLU A 215 -25.86 3.27 8.39
CA GLU A 215 -24.76 2.36 8.13
C GLU A 215 -24.67 1.91 6.67
N SER A 216 -23.45 1.73 6.22
CA SER A 216 -23.09 1.23 4.90
C SER A 216 -21.98 0.21 4.99
N SER A 217 -21.96 -0.75 4.07
CA SER A 217 -21.00 -1.86 4.05
C SER A 217 -19.55 -1.43 3.75
N SER A 218 -19.35 -0.21 3.26
CA SER A 218 -18.02 0.42 3.10
C SER A 218 -18.18 1.94 3.02
N THR A 219 -17.05 2.66 3.23
CA THR A 219 -16.98 4.12 3.05
C THR A 219 -17.26 4.54 1.61
N THR A 220 -16.88 3.73 0.62
CA THR A 220 -17.21 3.97 -0.80
C THR A 220 -18.71 3.84 -1.03
N ARG A 221 -19.37 2.79 -0.49
CA ARG A 221 -20.83 2.64 -0.59
C ARG A 221 -21.58 3.78 0.10
N ALA A 222 -21.03 4.30 1.19
CA ALA A 222 -21.55 5.50 1.85
C ALA A 222 -21.50 6.72 0.90
N ALA A 223 -20.37 6.94 0.23
CA ALA A 223 -20.22 8.01 -0.76
C ALA A 223 -21.18 7.84 -1.95
N GLU A 224 -21.32 6.63 -2.50
CA GLU A 224 -22.28 6.33 -3.58
C GLU A 224 -23.73 6.66 -3.20
N LYS A 225 -24.15 6.35 -1.96
CA LYS A 225 -25.51 6.69 -1.47
C LYS A 225 -25.66 8.21 -1.33
N ALA A 226 -24.70 8.88 -0.72
CA ALA A 226 -24.72 10.33 -0.54
C ALA A 226 -24.73 11.09 -1.87
N SER A 227 -24.11 10.56 -2.93
CA SER A 227 -24.11 11.17 -4.26
C SER A 227 -25.50 11.19 -4.93
N LYS A 228 -26.37 10.26 -4.54
CA LYS A 228 -27.72 10.09 -5.14
C LYS A 228 -28.82 10.79 -4.35
N GLU A 229 -28.60 11.11 -3.08
CA GLU A 229 -29.62 11.64 -2.19
C GLU A 229 -29.33 13.10 -1.79
N ARG A 230 -30.32 13.97 -1.96
CA ARG A 230 -30.24 15.37 -1.54
C ARG A 230 -30.28 15.50 -0.01
N GLY A 231 -29.45 16.39 0.53
CA GLY A 231 -29.41 16.63 1.98
C GLY A 231 -28.64 15.54 2.76
N SER A 232 -27.98 14.62 2.08
CA SER A 232 -27.13 13.63 2.69
C SER A 232 -25.65 13.95 2.51
N ALA A 233 -24.84 13.41 3.42
CA ALA A 233 -23.38 13.43 3.40
C ALA A 233 -22.83 12.02 3.66
N ALA A 234 -21.55 11.82 3.49
CA ALA A 234 -20.89 10.58 3.88
C ALA A 234 -19.54 10.84 4.53
N ILE A 235 -19.09 9.88 5.35
CA ILE A 235 -17.70 9.76 5.73
C ILE A 235 -17.04 8.82 4.72
N ALA A 236 -16.07 9.35 3.99
CA ALA A 236 -15.40 8.61 2.93
C ALA A 236 -13.95 9.11 2.73
N SER A 237 -13.21 8.42 1.89
CA SER A 237 -11.89 8.88 1.46
C SER A 237 -11.98 9.94 0.36
N SER A 238 -10.90 10.70 0.16
CA SER A 238 -10.80 11.69 -0.94
C SER A 238 -10.99 11.03 -2.31
N LEU A 239 -10.45 9.83 -2.53
CA LEU A 239 -10.64 9.08 -3.78
C LEU A 239 -12.10 8.69 -4.01
N ALA A 240 -12.83 8.31 -2.95
CA ALA A 240 -14.24 8.00 -3.05
C ALA A 240 -15.07 9.25 -3.37
N ALA A 241 -14.70 10.40 -2.79
CA ALA A 241 -15.33 11.69 -3.12
C ALA A 241 -15.16 12.02 -4.60
N GLU A 242 -13.95 11.93 -5.13
CA GLU A 242 -13.64 12.19 -6.53
C GLU A 242 -14.42 11.28 -7.48
N GLN A 243 -14.38 9.96 -7.25
CA GLN A 243 -15.08 8.99 -8.09
C GLN A 243 -16.60 9.13 -8.07
N CYS A 244 -17.17 9.57 -6.95
CA CYS A 244 -18.61 9.80 -6.81
C CYS A 244 -19.06 11.23 -7.19
N GLY A 245 -18.14 12.09 -7.60
CA GLY A 245 -18.44 13.50 -7.91
C GLY A 245 -18.94 14.28 -6.70
N LEU A 246 -18.39 13.97 -5.50
CA LEU A 246 -18.72 14.65 -4.25
C LEU A 246 -17.66 15.70 -3.91
N GLN A 247 -18.09 16.74 -3.24
CA GLN A 247 -17.19 17.78 -2.71
C GLN A 247 -16.77 17.41 -1.29
N ILE A 248 -15.51 17.60 -0.97
CA ILE A 248 -14.98 17.47 0.38
C ILE A 248 -15.36 18.76 1.13
N LEU A 249 -16.12 18.59 2.21
CA LEU A 249 -16.47 19.69 3.12
C LEU A 249 -15.38 19.90 4.17
N GLU A 250 -14.87 18.80 4.72
CA GLU A 250 -13.81 18.78 5.73
C GLU A 250 -12.97 17.52 5.56
N SER A 251 -11.66 17.63 5.82
CA SER A 251 -10.69 16.53 5.75
C SER A 251 -10.08 16.28 7.12
N GLY A 252 -9.60 15.06 7.39
CA GLY A 252 -8.93 14.76 8.66
C GLY A 252 -9.89 14.77 9.84
N ILE A 253 -11.14 14.32 9.65
CA ILE A 253 -12.18 14.32 10.68
C ILE A 253 -12.07 13.14 11.66
N GLN A 254 -11.10 12.24 11.49
CA GLN A 254 -10.82 11.17 12.43
C GLN A 254 -10.24 11.71 13.74
N ASP A 255 -10.67 11.14 14.87
CA ASP A 255 -10.25 11.53 16.22
C ASP A 255 -8.74 11.23 16.44
N ASN A 256 -8.24 10.10 15.89
CA ASN A 256 -6.82 9.76 15.91
C ASN A 256 -6.16 10.06 14.56
N ARG A 257 -5.36 11.11 14.51
CA ARG A 257 -4.62 11.53 13.31
C ARG A 257 -3.46 10.60 12.93
N SER A 258 -3.03 9.73 13.84
CA SER A 258 -1.97 8.73 13.59
C SER A 258 -2.52 7.43 13.02
N ASN A 259 -3.82 7.37 12.67
CA ASN A 259 -4.43 6.18 12.11
C ASN A 259 -3.81 5.84 10.74
N ALA A 260 -3.23 4.66 10.63
CA ALA A 260 -2.64 4.16 9.40
C ALA A 260 -2.97 2.68 9.20
N THR A 261 -3.09 2.26 7.97
CA THR A 261 -3.24 0.85 7.60
C THR A 261 -2.03 0.41 6.80
N ARG A 262 -1.47 -0.72 7.21
CA ARG A 262 -0.42 -1.43 6.48
C ARG A 262 -1.08 -2.44 5.55
N PHE A 263 -0.66 -2.41 4.28
CA PHE A 263 -1.09 -3.33 3.24
C PHE A 263 0.11 -4.12 2.74
N LEU A 264 -0.15 -5.34 2.29
CA LEU A 264 0.84 -6.20 1.66
C LEU A 264 0.58 -6.25 0.15
N VAL A 265 1.68 -6.25 -0.60
CA VAL A 265 1.66 -6.58 -2.03
C VAL A 265 2.04 -8.04 -2.18
N LEU A 266 1.14 -8.80 -2.78
CA LEU A 266 1.31 -10.22 -3.06
C LEU A 266 1.84 -10.42 -4.47
N GLY A 267 2.80 -11.31 -4.62
CA GLY A 267 3.34 -11.72 -5.91
C GLY A 267 3.80 -13.18 -5.86
N ARG A 268 4.31 -13.69 -6.98
CA ARG A 268 4.74 -15.09 -7.08
C ARG A 268 6.22 -15.31 -6.75
N ARG A 269 7.03 -14.27 -6.77
CA ARG A 269 8.47 -14.32 -6.52
C ARG A 269 8.88 -13.35 -5.44
N CYS A 270 9.92 -13.66 -4.69
CA CYS A 270 10.49 -12.75 -3.69
C CYS A 270 11.18 -11.56 -4.36
N SER A 271 11.22 -10.42 -3.67
CA SER A 271 12.04 -9.28 -4.07
C SER A 271 13.52 -9.57 -3.81
N PRO A 272 14.45 -9.06 -4.64
CA PRO A 272 15.88 -9.10 -4.33
C PRO A 272 16.23 -8.24 -3.13
N GLN A 273 17.40 -8.50 -2.52
CA GLN A 273 17.97 -7.72 -1.43
C GLN A 273 18.14 -6.23 -1.79
N THR A 274 17.86 -5.36 -0.81
CA THR A 274 18.06 -3.91 -0.94
C THR A 274 19.04 -3.36 0.10
N GLY A 275 19.35 -4.15 1.13
CA GLY A 275 20.17 -3.73 2.28
C GLY A 275 19.35 -3.08 3.40
N ASN A 276 18.09 -2.75 3.17
CA ASN A 276 17.13 -2.35 4.19
C ASN A 276 15.80 -3.09 3.92
N ASP A 277 15.76 -4.34 4.38
CA ASP A 277 14.67 -5.26 4.07
C ASP A 277 13.97 -5.72 5.34
N ARG A 278 12.75 -6.19 5.16
CA ARG A 278 11.95 -6.90 6.16
C ARG A 278 11.61 -8.28 5.63
N THR A 279 11.73 -9.29 6.48
CA THR A 279 11.31 -10.65 6.17
C THR A 279 10.11 -11.01 7.04
N SER A 280 9.04 -11.50 6.42
CA SER A 280 7.90 -12.10 7.11
C SER A 280 7.98 -13.61 7.03
N ILE A 281 7.81 -14.27 8.17
CA ILE A 281 7.83 -15.72 8.29
C ILE A 281 6.58 -16.22 9.01
N MET A 282 6.24 -17.47 8.77
CA MET A 282 5.25 -18.22 9.54
C MET A 282 5.88 -19.54 10.01
N PHE A 283 5.64 -19.93 11.27
CA PHE A 283 6.08 -21.21 11.78
C PHE A 283 5.07 -21.83 12.74
N GLY A 284 5.06 -23.13 12.84
CA GLY A 284 4.23 -23.90 13.78
C GLY A 284 5.04 -24.49 14.91
N LEU A 285 4.48 -24.47 16.12
CA LEU A 285 5.10 -25.04 17.31
C LEU A 285 4.28 -26.20 17.88
N ALA A 286 4.97 -27.18 18.45
CA ALA A 286 4.33 -28.16 19.32
C ALA A 286 3.92 -27.51 20.63
N ASP A 287 2.76 -27.89 21.17
CA ASP A 287 2.28 -27.41 22.45
C ASP A 287 3.08 -28.03 23.60
N ARG A 288 4.10 -27.31 24.06
CA ARG A 288 4.95 -27.68 25.18
C ARG A 288 5.56 -26.47 25.86
N ALA A 289 5.83 -26.57 27.16
CA ALA A 289 6.45 -25.49 27.91
C ALA A 289 7.78 -25.06 27.30
N GLY A 290 7.98 -23.74 27.13
CA GLY A 290 9.19 -23.14 26.59
C GLY A 290 9.33 -23.22 25.06
N ALA A 291 8.40 -23.82 24.30
CA ALA A 291 8.51 -23.96 22.85
C ALA A 291 8.73 -22.61 22.14
N LEU A 292 7.89 -21.61 22.44
CA LEU A 292 8.02 -20.28 21.83
C LEU A 292 9.32 -19.59 22.25
N HIS A 293 9.69 -19.65 23.54
CA HIS A 293 10.95 -19.07 24.01
C HIS A 293 12.17 -19.65 23.28
N ASN A 294 12.22 -20.98 23.12
CA ASN A 294 13.34 -21.64 22.45
C ASN A 294 13.38 -21.33 20.96
N SER A 295 12.20 -21.21 20.31
CA SER A 295 12.11 -20.85 18.89
C SER A 295 12.56 -19.42 18.58
N LEU A 296 12.42 -18.49 19.53
CA LEU A 296 12.86 -17.09 19.36
C LEU A 296 14.34 -16.86 19.73
N SER A 297 14.98 -17.79 20.47
CA SER A 297 16.37 -17.64 20.92
C SER A 297 17.41 -17.44 19.79
N PRO A 298 17.27 -18.04 18.58
CA PRO A 298 18.18 -17.80 17.47
C PRO A 298 18.26 -16.33 17.03
N PHE A 299 17.13 -15.63 17.01
CA PHE A 299 17.07 -14.22 16.60
C PHE A 299 17.86 -13.34 17.58
N ARG A 300 17.67 -13.55 18.89
CA ARG A 300 18.46 -12.86 19.93
C ARG A 300 19.96 -13.13 19.76
N SER A 301 20.35 -14.40 19.57
CA SER A 301 21.77 -14.80 19.50
C SER A 301 22.48 -14.20 18.28
N LEU A 302 21.74 -13.92 17.21
CA LEU A 302 22.23 -13.33 15.95
C LEU A 302 21.93 -11.83 15.85
N LYS A 303 21.41 -11.20 16.93
CA LYS A 303 21.07 -9.77 17.02
C LYS A 303 20.10 -9.31 15.94
N LEU A 304 19.16 -10.16 15.57
CA LEU A 304 18.09 -9.84 14.63
C LEU A 304 16.88 -9.27 15.38
N ASN A 305 16.43 -8.09 14.97
CA ASN A 305 15.28 -7.44 15.56
C ASN A 305 13.97 -8.03 14.99
N LEU A 306 13.05 -8.37 15.89
CA LEU A 306 11.68 -8.80 15.53
C LEU A 306 10.76 -7.59 15.69
N THR A 307 10.12 -7.19 14.60
CA THR A 307 9.27 -5.99 14.58
C THR A 307 7.79 -6.31 14.81
N LYS A 308 7.39 -7.57 14.64
CA LYS A 308 6.03 -8.04 14.86
C LYS A 308 6.04 -9.51 15.25
N ILE A 309 5.14 -9.89 16.13
CA ILE A 309 4.76 -11.29 16.40
C ILE A 309 3.24 -11.38 16.58
N GLU A 310 2.62 -12.33 15.92
CA GLU A 310 1.18 -12.60 16.00
C GLU A 310 0.95 -14.12 16.08
N SER A 311 0.09 -14.58 16.98
CA SER A 311 -0.27 -15.98 17.08
C SER A 311 -1.67 -16.24 16.54
N ARG A 312 -1.82 -17.33 15.78
CA ARG A 312 -3.11 -17.77 15.20
C ARG A 312 -3.36 -19.24 15.51
N PRO A 313 -4.57 -19.59 15.98
CA PRO A 313 -4.91 -21.00 16.17
C PRO A 313 -4.93 -21.73 14.81
N ASN A 314 -4.42 -22.95 14.79
CA ASN A 314 -4.55 -23.84 13.66
C ASN A 314 -5.99 -24.33 13.56
N LYS A 315 -6.74 -23.89 12.56
CA LYS A 315 -8.14 -24.29 12.36
C LYS A 315 -8.32 -25.76 12.01
N LYS A 316 -7.25 -26.44 11.58
CA LYS A 316 -7.26 -27.87 11.17
C LYS A 316 -6.92 -28.81 12.34
N LYS A 317 -6.24 -28.29 13.37
CA LYS A 317 -5.84 -29.08 14.56
C LYS A 317 -6.02 -28.25 15.83
N ALA A 318 -6.82 -28.76 16.76
CA ALA A 318 -7.06 -28.11 18.05
C ALA A 318 -5.73 -27.98 18.84
N TRP A 319 -5.57 -26.84 19.52
CA TRP A 319 -4.44 -26.53 20.39
C TRP A 319 -3.07 -26.39 19.71
N GLU A 320 -2.98 -26.41 18.36
CA GLU A 320 -1.78 -25.99 17.63
C GLU A 320 -1.91 -24.52 17.24
N TYR A 321 -0.78 -23.80 17.26
CA TYR A 321 -0.71 -22.37 16.88
C TYR A 321 0.31 -22.15 15.79
N PHE A 322 -0.05 -21.24 14.87
CA PHE A 322 0.88 -20.64 13.91
C PHE A 322 1.33 -19.28 14.43
N PHE A 323 2.61 -19.03 14.30
CA PHE A 323 3.21 -17.76 14.66
C PHE A 323 3.66 -17.05 13.38
N PHE A 324 3.19 -15.81 13.23
CA PHE A 324 3.60 -14.91 12.16
C PHE A 324 4.56 -13.90 12.75
N VAL A 325 5.75 -13.76 12.17
CA VAL A 325 6.81 -12.90 12.67
C VAL A 325 7.38 -12.08 11.54
N ASP A 326 7.51 -10.77 11.76
CA ASP A 326 8.28 -9.88 10.90
C ASP A 326 9.63 -9.61 11.57
N LEU A 327 10.70 -9.67 10.80
CA LEU A 327 12.06 -9.38 11.25
C LEU A 327 12.78 -8.46 10.28
N GLU A 328 13.76 -7.70 10.78
CA GLU A 328 14.64 -6.88 9.96
C GLU A 328 15.68 -7.74 9.26
N GLY A 329 15.97 -7.41 8.00
CA GLY A 329 16.89 -8.11 7.12
C GLY A 329 16.19 -8.97 6.06
N HIS A 330 16.96 -9.35 5.06
CA HIS A 330 16.50 -10.21 3.96
C HIS A 330 16.75 -11.69 4.27
N ALA A 331 15.89 -12.60 3.81
CA ALA A 331 16.06 -14.05 4.05
C ALA A 331 17.38 -14.62 3.51
N GLU A 332 17.98 -13.98 2.50
CA GLU A 332 19.27 -14.35 1.94
C GLU A 332 20.48 -13.73 2.70
N ASP A 333 20.24 -12.85 3.68
CA ASP A 333 21.30 -12.33 4.53
C ASP A 333 21.82 -13.45 5.45
N GLU A 334 23.13 -13.60 5.55
CA GLU A 334 23.76 -14.66 6.33
C GLU A 334 23.25 -14.80 7.77
N PRO A 335 23.05 -13.69 8.55
CA PRO A 335 22.48 -13.81 9.89
C PRO A 335 21.04 -14.32 9.89
N VAL A 336 20.21 -13.84 8.94
CA VAL A 336 18.79 -14.23 8.82
C VAL A 336 18.70 -15.70 8.41
N LYS A 337 19.46 -16.13 7.40
CA LYS A 337 19.51 -17.51 6.94
C LYS A 337 19.88 -18.48 8.08
N LYS A 338 20.93 -18.16 8.83
CA LYS A 338 21.35 -18.95 10.02
C LYS A 338 20.27 -18.97 11.11
N ALA A 339 19.53 -17.86 11.30
CA ALA A 339 18.44 -17.83 12.26
C ALA A 339 17.29 -18.73 11.84
N LEU A 340 16.91 -18.69 10.56
CA LEU A 340 15.84 -19.53 10.01
C LEU A 340 16.19 -21.03 10.04
N GLU A 341 17.44 -21.40 9.75
CA GLU A 341 17.92 -22.78 9.88
C GLU A 341 17.84 -23.28 11.35
N LYS A 342 18.26 -22.46 12.32
CA LYS A 342 18.15 -22.79 13.74
C LYS A 342 16.70 -22.85 14.20
N LEU A 343 15.84 -21.91 13.76
CA LEU A 343 14.41 -21.90 14.04
C LEU A 343 13.77 -23.21 13.60
N GLY A 344 14.10 -23.69 12.39
CA GLY A 344 13.56 -24.95 11.84
C GLY A 344 13.81 -26.17 12.73
N LYS A 345 14.86 -26.17 13.56
CA LYS A 345 15.15 -27.27 14.51
C LYS A 345 14.18 -27.31 15.72
N HIS A 346 13.49 -26.21 15.98
CA HIS A 346 12.58 -26.03 17.12
C HIS A 346 11.10 -26.03 16.70
N CYS A 347 10.82 -25.98 15.40
CA CYS A 347 9.47 -25.82 14.86
C CYS A 347 9.00 -27.08 14.11
N LEU A 348 7.69 -27.24 13.99
CA LEU A 348 7.06 -28.25 13.16
C LEU A 348 7.31 -27.97 11.68
N PHE A 349 7.27 -26.71 11.31
CA PHE A 349 7.62 -26.17 9.99
C PHE A 349 8.00 -24.68 10.10
N VAL A 350 8.71 -24.17 9.11
CA VAL A 350 8.99 -22.75 8.91
C VAL A 350 8.72 -22.41 7.46
N LYS A 351 7.95 -21.36 7.22
CA LYS A 351 7.62 -20.85 5.88
C LYS A 351 8.02 -19.38 5.77
N VAL A 352 8.88 -19.05 4.82
CA VAL A 352 9.20 -17.66 4.47
C VAL A 352 8.07 -17.14 3.58
N LEU A 353 7.33 -16.17 4.09
CA LEU A 353 6.21 -15.53 3.37
C LEU A 353 6.72 -14.49 2.36
N GLY A 354 7.88 -13.91 2.60
CA GLY A 354 8.54 -13.00 1.69
C GLY A 354 9.60 -12.14 2.40
N SER A 355 10.56 -11.68 1.60
CA SER A 355 11.48 -10.61 1.97
C SER A 355 11.25 -9.46 1.01
N TYR A 356 11.16 -8.25 1.54
CA TYR A 356 10.77 -7.07 0.78
C TYR A 356 11.38 -5.81 1.40
N PRO A 357 11.54 -4.73 0.61
CA PRO A 357 12.08 -3.48 1.10
C PRO A 357 11.29 -2.93 2.29
N ASN A 358 12.00 -2.54 3.33
CA ASN A 358 11.43 -1.88 4.50
C ASN A 358 11.18 -0.42 4.15
N MET A 359 9.93 -0.10 3.82
CA MET A 359 9.47 1.26 3.50
C MET A 359 8.68 1.77 4.69
N GLU A 360 9.33 2.48 5.58
CA GLU A 360 8.69 3.30 6.61
C GLU A 360 8.57 4.75 6.19
#